data_8cde5de00c7191dbc82e44a3381f599f
#
_entry.id   8cde5de00c7191dbc82e44a3381f599f
#
_cell.length_a   1.000
_cell.length_b   1.000
_cell.length_c   1.000
_cell.angle_alpha   90.00
_cell.angle_beta   90.00
_cell.angle_gamma   90.00
#
_symmetry.space_group_name_H-M   'P 1'
#
loop_
_entity.id
_entity.type
_entity.pdbx_description
1 polymer ?
#
loop_
_entity_poly.entity_id
_entity_poly.type
_entity_poly.pdbx_seq_one_letter_code
_entity_poly.pdbx_strand_id
1 'polypeptide(L)'
;MTTSPPIEGKQFRSSVLSMFIFMLALGLPVTFCLLLAIYSGMSVPVTLGLILHILTFIGGALPIFLLIGAWMLSTFCPTTIFADGITTQSFIGDERFVRWQDITRARTFRFLNLKWILVYPSGENKALQVPLFQPRKAEFIQEIQRFAPPGNPILNHLP
;
A
#
# COMPACT_ATOMS: atom_id res chain seq x y z
N MET A 1 -35.27 -3.61 9.49
CA MET A 1 -33.81 -3.40 9.24
C MET A 1 -33.46 -2.01 9.73
N THR A 2 -33.00 -1.88 10.95
CA THR A 2 -32.57 -0.62 11.55
C THR A 2 -31.14 -0.36 11.05
N THR A 3 -30.99 0.49 10.07
CA THR A 3 -29.71 1.04 9.66
C THR A 3 -29.20 1.94 10.78
N SER A 4 -28.33 1.40 11.64
CA SER A 4 -27.56 2.23 12.56
C SER A 4 -26.82 3.30 11.74
N PRO A 5 -26.77 4.57 12.20
CA PRO A 5 -26.02 5.60 11.50
C PRO A 5 -24.56 5.14 11.34
N PRO A 6 -23.90 5.48 10.24
CA PRO A 6 -22.50 5.11 10.05
C PRO A 6 -21.69 5.67 11.21
N ILE A 7 -21.06 4.79 11.98
CA ILE A 7 -20.13 5.16 13.04
C ILE A 7 -19.01 5.94 12.36
N GLU A 8 -18.80 7.18 12.77
CA GLU A 8 -17.76 8.04 12.22
C GLU A 8 -16.41 7.34 12.32
N GLY A 9 -15.90 6.86 11.20
CA GLY A 9 -14.59 6.23 11.11
C GLY A 9 -13.49 7.28 10.95
N LYS A 10 -12.37 7.08 11.64
CA LYS A 10 -11.21 7.97 11.52
C LYS A 10 -10.32 7.52 10.37
N GLN A 11 -10.16 8.40 9.38
CA GLN A 11 -9.38 8.12 8.18
C GLN A 11 -7.89 8.44 8.36
N PHE A 12 -7.06 7.52 7.89
CA PHE A 12 -5.61 7.66 7.85
C PHE A 12 -5.10 7.42 6.43
N ARG A 13 -4.30 8.36 5.92
CA ARG A 13 -3.70 8.27 4.59
C ARG A 13 -2.26 7.83 4.69
N SER A 14 -1.82 7.00 3.76
CA SER A 14 -0.41 6.61 3.64
C SER A 14 0.46 7.81 3.27
N SER A 15 1.73 7.79 3.67
CA SER A 15 2.69 8.81 3.25
C SER A 15 2.94 8.73 1.76
N VAL A 16 2.71 9.83 1.03
CA VAL A 16 2.98 9.94 -0.41
C VAL A 16 4.44 9.61 -0.72
N LEU A 17 5.37 10.14 0.09
CA LEU A 17 6.81 9.90 -0.09
C LEU A 17 7.15 8.41 0.06
N SER A 18 6.60 7.76 1.09
CA SER A 18 6.83 6.33 1.32
C SER A 18 6.26 5.48 0.19
N MET A 19 5.08 5.84 -0.30
CA MET A 19 4.45 5.17 -1.44
C MET A 19 5.23 5.39 -2.73
N PHE A 20 5.74 6.61 -2.94
CA PHE A 20 6.60 6.93 -4.09
C PHE A 20 7.90 6.11 -4.08
N ILE A 21 8.59 6.01 -2.94
CA ILE A 21 9.81 5.18 -2.80
C ILE A 21 9.49 3.71 -3.11
N PHE A 22 8.36 3.20 -2.62
CA PHE A 22 7.91 1.85 -2.90
C PHE A 22 7.67 1.63 -4.40
N MET A 23 6.92 2.52 -5.04
CA MET A 23 6.64 2.45 -6.47
C MET A 23 7.91 2.59 -7.31
N LEU A 24 8.84 3.45 -6.92
CA LEU A 24 10.12 3.62 -7.60
C LEU A 24 10.96 2.34 -7.54
N ALA A 25 11.02 1.72 -6.36
CA ALA A 25 11.80 0.49 -6.17
C ALA A 25 11.25 -0.71 -6.93
N LEU A 26 9.94 -0.77 -7.17
CA LEU A 26 9.33 -1.80 -8.01
C LEU A 26 9.33 -1.41 -9.49
N GLY A 27 9.06 -0.16 -9.79
CA GLY A 27 8.92 0.35 -11.16
C GLY A 27 10.23 0.37 -11.93
N LEU A 28 11.34 0.76 -11.31
CA LEU A 28 12.63 0.82 -11.97
C LEU A 28 13.11 -0.55 -12.51
N PRO A 29 13.18 -1.62 -11.70
CA PRO A 29 13.56 -2.94 -12.19
C PRO A 29 12.63 -3.47 -13.27
N VAL A 30 11.31 -3.29 -13.10
CA VAL A 30 10.31 -3.73 -14.09
C VAL A 30 10.51 -3.00 -15.41
N THR A 31 10.67 -1.67 -15.36
CA THR A 31 10.91 -0.86 -16.56
C THR A 31 12.21 -1.27 -17.24
N PHE A 32 13.27 -1.50 -16.47
CA PHE A 32 14.56 -1.94 -17.00
C PHE A 32 14.45 -3.31 -17.68
N CYS A 33 13.80 -4.30 -17.05
CA CYS A 33 13.57 -5.62 -17.66
C CYS A 33 12.73 -5.52 -18.94
N LEU A 34 11.71 -4.66 -18.94
CA LEU A 34 10.84 -4.45 -20.09
C LEU A 34 11.62 -3.82 -21.25
N LEU A 35 12.48 -2.83 -20.98
CA LEU A 35 13.35 -2.23 -21.98
C LEU A 35 14.33 -3.25 -22.55
N LEU A 36 14.95 -4.10 -21.71
CA LEU A 36 15.83 -5.17 -22.19
C LEU A 36 15.08 -6.17 -23.07
N ALA A 37 13.85 -6.57 -22.70
CA ALA A 37 13.04 -7.49 -23.49
C ALA A 37 12.67 -6.88 -24.85
N ILE A 38 12.26 -5.62 -24.90
CA ILE A 38 11.98 -4.91 -26.15
C ILE A 38 13.25 -4.85 -27.03
N TYR A 39 14.39 -4.51 -26.42
CA TYR A 39 15.66 -4.40 -27.12
C TYR A 39 16.15 -5.72 -27.70
N SER A 40 16.04 -6.80 -26.94
CA SER A 40 16.46 -8.14 -27.42
C SER A 40 15.59 -8.66 -28.57
N GLY A 41 14.35 -8.18 -28.68
CA GLY A 41 13.44 -8.54 -29.76
C GLY A 41 13.52 -7.65 -31.02
N MET A 42 14.16 -6.48 -30.91
CA MET A 42 14.31 -5.54 -32.02
C MET A 42 15.76 -5.53 -32.51
N SER A 43 15.96 -5.79 -33.81
CA SER A 43 17.27 -5.65 -34.48
C SER A 43 17.66 -4.18 -34.69
N VAL A 44 17.38 -3.32 -33.72
CA VAL A 44 17.65 -1.87 -33.83
C VAL A 44 19.05 -1.58 -33.31
N PRO A 45 19.91 -0.91 -34.08
CA PRO A 45 21.23 -0.54 -33.61
C PRO A 45 21.15 0.44 -32.45
N VAL A 46 21.91 0.19 -31.39
CA VAL A 46 22.01 1.08 -30.24
C VAL A 46 22.66 2.39 -30.67
N THR A 47 21.87 3.41 -30.86
CA THR A 47 22.35 4.75 -31.19
C THR A 47 22.44 5.62 -29.93
N LEU A 48 23.34 6.62 -29.96
CA LEU A 48 23.42 7.61 -28.88
C LEU A 48 22.07 8.30 -28.62
N GLY A 49 21.32 8.58 -29.67
CA GLY A 49 19.98 9.19 -29.56
C GLY A 49 19.02 8.32 -28.75
N LEU A 50 19.05 7.03 -28.94
CA LEU A 50 18.21 6.10 -28.22
C LEU A 50 18.59 6.00 -26.74
N ILE A 51 19.88 5.96 -26.42
CA ILE A 51 20.36 5.99 -25.03
C ILE A 51 19.87 7.27 -24.33
N LEU A 52 19.97 8.41 -24.99
CA LEU A 52 19.48 9.69 -24.46
C LEU A 52 17.97 9.68 -24.20
N HIS A 53 17.18 9.11 -25.12
CA HIS A 53 15.73 8.97 -24.91
C HIS A 53 15.39 8.09 -23.70
N ILE A 54 16.08 6.96 -23.54
CA ILE A 54 15.89 6.07 -22.39
C ILE A 54 16.25 6.78 -21.09
N LEU A 55 17.39 7.46 -21.05
CA LEU A 55 17.83 8.22 -19.88
C LEU A 55 16.85 9.35 -19.53
N THR A 56 16.33 10.07 -20.52
CA THR A 56 15.32 11.12 -20.32
C THR A 56 14.01 10.54 -19.79
N PHE A 57 13.58 9.39 -20.30
CA PHE A 57 12.39 8.72 -19.82
C PHE A 57 12.54 8.24 -18.39
N ILE A 58 13.62 7.51 -18.06
CA ILE A 58 13.88 6.98 -16.71
C ILE A 58 14.13 8.10 -15.70
N GLY A 59 14.90 9.14 -16.08
CA GLY A 59 15.26 10.24 -15.19
C GLY A 59 14.18 11.33 -15.05
N GLY A 60 13.28 11.43 -16.02
CA GLY A 60 12.28 12.49 -16.06
C GLY A 60 10.84 11.97 -16.00
N ALA A 61 10.35 11.40 -17.07
CA ALA A 61 8.92 11.04 -17.19
C ALA A 61 8.48 9.97 -16.19
N LEU A 62 9.28 8.92 -16.01
CA LEU A 62 8.94 7.81 -15.11
C LEU A 62 8.79 8.23 -13.65
N PRO A 63 9.73 8.97 -13.03
CA PRO A 63 9.56 9.45 -11.65
C PRO A 63 8.32 10.33 -11.47
N ILE A 64 8.03 11.20 -12.43
CA ILE A 64 6.83 12.05 -12.39
C ILE A 64 5.56 11.18 -12.39
N PHE A 65 5.50 10.19 -13.28
CA PHE A 65 4.36 9.28 -13.36
C PHE A 65 4.17 8.47 -12.08
N LEU A 66 5.27 7.95 -11.50
CA LEU A 66 5.25 7.23 -10.24
C LEU A 66 4.84 8.13 -9.07
N LEU A 67 5.25 9.40 -9.08
CA LEU A 67 4.85 10.36 -8.05
C LEU A 67 3.34 10.66 -8.11
N ILE A 68 2.79 10.85 -9.30
CA ILE A 68 1.35 11.03 -9.50
C ILE A 68 0.59 9.79 -9.03
N GLY A 69 1.05 8.58 -9.39
CA GLY A 69 0.47 7.32 -8.94
C GLY A 69 0.51 7.16 -7.42
N ALA A 70 1.64 7.49 -6.79
CA ALA A 70 1.79 7.46 -5.34
C ALA A 70 0.86 8.45 -4.63
N TRP A 71 0.69 9.65 -5.19
CA TRP A 71 -0.24 10.64 -4.68
C TRP A 71 -1.69 10.14 -4.80
N MET A 72 -2.07 9.60 -5.95
CA MET A 72 -3.40 9.02 -6.16
C MET A 72 -3.67 7.90 -5.16
N LEU A 73 -2.78 6.91 -5.04
CA LEU A 73 -2.97 5.79 -4.11
C LEU A 73 -3.04 6.27 -2.66
N SER A 74 -2.21 7.22 -2.26
CA SER A 74 -2.26 7.79 -0.90
C SER A 74 -3.58 8.52 -0.63
N THR A 75 -4.18 9.13 -1.65
CA THR A 75 -5.39 9.95 -1.50
C THR A 75 -6.66 9.11 -1.56
N PHE A 76 -6.73 8.18 -2.52
CA PHE A 76 -7.94 7.40 -2.79
C PHE A 76 -8.01 6.07 -2.04
N CYS A 77 -6.90 5.66 -1.40
CA CYS A 77 -6.82 4.40 -0.67
C CYS A 77 -6.53 4.62 0.83
N PRO A 78 -7.40 5.35 1.55
CA PRO A 78 -7.22 5.55 2.98
C PRO A 78 -7.51 4.26 3.76
N THR A 79 -6.87 4.12 4.91
CA THR A 79 -7.27 3.14 5.92
C THR A 79 -8.19 3.85 6.91
N THR A 80 -9.39 3.32 7.15
CA THR A 80 -10.35 3.91 8.07
C THR A 80 -10.55 2.98 9.27
N ILE A 81 -10.39 3.51 10.47
CA ILE A 81 -10.61 2.80 11.73
C ILE A 81 -11.98 3.15 12.26
N PHE A 82 -12.76 2.13 12.59
CA PHE A 82 -14.08 2.21 13.21
C PHE A 82 -14.03 1.53 14.59
N ALA A 83 -15.04 1.79 15.41
CA ALA A 83 -15.16 1.14 16.71
C ALA A 83 -15.30 -0.40 16.61
N ASP A 84 -15.92 -0.90 15.57
CA ASP A 84 -16.21 -2.32 15.35
C ASP A 84 -15.25 -3.01 14.35
N GLY A 85 -14.38 -2.25 13.66
CA GLY A 85 -13.49 -2.83 12.66
C GLY A 85 -12.59 -1.83 11.97
N ILE A 86 -11.98 -2.29 10.89
CA ILE A 86 -11.07 -1.52 10.05
C ILE A 86 -11.42 -1.71 8.57
N THR A 87 -11.48 -0.61 7.83
CA THR A 87 -11.54 -0.64 6.38
C THR A 87 -10.15 -0.43 5.81
N THR A 88 -9.73 -1.33 4.94
CA THR A 88 -8.45 -1.27 4.26
C THR A 88 -8.55 -1.91 2.89
N GLN A 89 -7.51 -1.79 2.10
CA GLN A 89 -7.48 -2.35 0.76
C GLN A 89 -6.69 -3.65 0.68
N SER A 90 -7.11 -4.52 -0.24
CA SER A 90 -6.33 -5.67 -0.66
C SER A 90 -5.22 -5.26 -1.64
N PHE A 91 -4.27 -6.17 -1.94
CA PHE A 91 -3.25 -5.95 -2.99
C PHE A 91 -3.83 -5.69 -4.38
N ILE A 92 -5.08 -6.05 -4.61
CA ILE A 92 -5.76 -5.90 -5.90
C ILE A 92 -6.57 -4.58 -5.96
N GLY A 93 -6.61 -3.82 -4.84
CA GLY A 93 -7.31 -2.54 -4.76
C GLY A 93 -8.74 -2.63 -4.25
N ASP A 94 -9.25 -3.82 -3.91
CA ASP A 94 -10.58 -3.97 -3.33
C ASP A 94 -10.61 -3.40 -1.91
N GLU A 95 -11.47 -2.42 -1.68
CA GLU A 95 -11.74 -1.89 -0.36
C GLU A 95 -12.64 -2.85 0.41
N ARG A 96 -12.24 -3.21 1.64
CA ARG A 96 -12.98 -4.14 2.47
C ARG A 96 -13.01 -3.69 3.92
N PHE A 97 -14.17 -3.83 4.52
CA PHE A 97 -14.36 -3.70 5.96
C PHE A 97 -14.17 -5.07 6.63
N VAL A 98 -13.37 -5.09 7.69
CA VAL A 98 -13.14 -6.27 8.52
C VAL A 98 -13.42 -5.92 9.97
N ARG A 99 -14.30 -6.67 10.62
CA ARG A 99 -14.57 -6.53 12.06
C ARG A 99 -13.38 -7.00 12.86
N TRP A 100 -13.13 -6.36 14.00
CA TRP A 100 -12.03 -6.75 14.88
C TRP A 100 -12.08 -8.22 15.29
N GLN A 101 -13.30 -8.74 15.57
CA GLN A 101 -13.51 -10.13 15.98
C GLN A 101 -13.27 -11.15 14.85
N ASP A 102 -13.35 -10.74 13.61
CA ASP A 102 -13.16 -11.62 12.45
C ASP A 102 -11.66 -11.75 12.07
N ILE A 103 -10.78 -10.98 12.71
CA ILE A 103 -9.34 -11.07 12.49
C ILE A 103 -8.80 -12.30 13.22
N THR A 104 -8.49 -13.35 12.48
CA THR A 104 -7.98 -14.61 13.05
C THR A 104 -6.46 -14.68 13.09
N ARG A 105 -5.80 -13.98 12.18
CA ARG A 105 -4.34 -13.99 12.06
C ARG A 105 -3.86 -12.64 11.53
N ALA A 106 -2.71 -12.21 12.04
CA ALA A 106 -1.97 -11.09 11.50
C ALA A 106 -0.51 -11.48 11.27
N ARG A 107 0.14 -10.85 10.31
CA ARG A 107 1.58 -11.02 10.04
C ARG A 107 2.19 -9.68 9.67
N THR A 108 3.43 -9.45 10.09
CA THR A 108 4.19 -8.30 9.62
C THR A 108 4.86 -8.61 8.29
N PHE A 109 4.70 -7.73 7.33
CA PHE A 109 5.44 -7.71 6.09
C PHE A 109 6.29 -6.45 6.03
N ARG A 110 7.56 -6.58 5.65
CA ARG A 110 8.49 -5.45 5.47
C ARG A 110 9.08 -5.48 4.08
N PHE A 111 9.12 -4.32 3.45
CA PHE A 111 9.82 -4.11 2.18
C PHE A 111 10.38 -2.68 2.17
N LEU A 112 11.67 -2.51 1.91
CA LEU A 112 12.37 -1.21 1.85
C LEU A 112 12.06 -0.30 3.05
N ASN A 113 12.21 -0.80 4.28
CA ASN A 113 11.85 -0.09 5.51
C ASN A 113 10.37 0.29 5.67
N LEU A 114 9.52 0.00 4.69
CA LEU A 114 8.08 0.12 4.83
C LEU A 114 7.54 -1.12 5.53
N LYS A 115 6.65 -0.91 6.49
CA LYS A 115 6.04 -1.97 7.29
C LYS A 115 4.54 -2.00 7.04
N TRP A 116 4.02 -3.19 6.76
CA TRP A 116 2.58 -3.49 6.70
C TRP A 116 2.23 -4.56 7.72
N ILE A 117 1.01 -4.51 8.18
CA ILE A 117 0.38 -5.65 8.84
C ILE A 117 -0.56 -6.28 7.82
N LEU A 118 -0.34 -7.56 7.53
CA LEU A 118 -1.24 -8.38 6.73
C LEU A 118 -2.25 -9.01 7.67
N VAL A 119 -3.51 -8.65 7.49
CA VAL A 119 -4.63 -9.10 8.31
C VAL A 119 -5.41 -10.14 7.54
N TYR A 120 -5.69 -11.27 8.16
CA TYR A 120 -6.45 -12.38 7.57
C TYR A 120 -7.78 -12.54 8.28
N PRO A 121 -8.90 -12.22 7.60
CA PRO A 121 -10.23 -12.45 8.13
C PRO A 121 -10.54 -13.95 8.23
N SER A 122 -11.49 -14.29 9.10
CA SER A 122 -12.01 -15.66 9.24
C SER A 122 -12.61 -16.14 7.92
N GLY A 123 -12.24 -17.36 7.51
CA GLY A 123 -12.75 -17.98 6.28
C GLY A 123 -12.14 -17.44 4.98
N GLU A 124 -11.23 -16.48 5.02
CA GLU A 124 -10.58 -15.93 3.84
C GLU A 124 -9.08 -16.19 3.84
N ASN A 125 -8.56 -16.59 2.67
CA ASN A 125 -7.11 -16.73 2.45
C ASN A 125 -6.46 -15.44 1.92
N LYS A 126 -7.27 -14.43 1.57
CA LYS A 126 -6.77 -13.15 1.06
C LYS A 126 -6.42 -12.23 2.21
N ALA A 127 -5.16 -11.81 2.26
CA ALA A 127 -4.69 -10.85 3.23
C ALA A 127 -5.13 -9.43 2.85
N LEU A 128 -5.57 -8.67 3.85
CA LEU A 128 -5.77 -7.23 3.77
C LEU A 128 -4.53 -6.52 4.32
N GLN A 129 -4.18 -5.40 3.72
CA GLN A 129 -2.96 -4.67 4.05
C GLN A 129 -3.27 -3.47 4.91
N VAL A 130 -2.63 -3.40 6.06
CA VAL A 130 -2.69 -2.24 6.94
C VAL A 130 -1.31 -1.57 6.91
N PRO A 131 -1.14 -0.44 6.19
CA PRO A 131 0.13 0.25 6.09
C PRO A 131 0.48 0.96 7.41
N LEU A 132 1.71 0.78 7.89
CA LEU A 132 2.22 1.46 9.09
C LEU A 132 3.11 2.67 8.79
N PHE A 133 3.24 3.06 7.52
CA PHE A 133 4.02 4.22 7.07
C PHE A 133 3.13 5.45 6.83
N GLN A 134 2.36 5.80 7.85
CA GLN A 134 1.44 6.93 7.81
C GLN A 134 2.07 8.15 8.49
N PRO A 135 1.77 9.38 8.04
CA PRO A 135 2.29 10.59 8.67
C PRO A 135 1.94 10.70 10.16
N ARG A 136 0.73 10.24 10.53
CA ARG A 136 0.23 10.21 11.92
C ARG A 136 0.28 8.80 12.52
N LYS A 137 1.43 8.15 12.40
CA LYS A 137 1.61 6.74 12.81
C LYS A 137 1.26 6.50 14.28
N ALA A 138 1.70 7.36 15.19
CA ALA A 138 1.43 7.20 16.62
C ALA A 138 -0.07 7.24 16.93
N GLU A 139 -0.78 8.20 16.34
CA GLU A 139 -2.22 8.33 16.47
C GLU A 139 -2.96 7.13 15.87
N PHE A 140 -2.52 6.65 14.70
CA PHE A 140 -3.06 5.46 14.07
C PHE A 140 -2.93 4.22 14.95
N ILE A 141 -1.77 4.02 15.57
CA ILE A 141 -1.53 2.91 16.50
C ILE A 141 -2.43 3.02 17.74
N GLN A 142 -2.54 4.22 18.30
CA GLN A 142 -3.40 4.47 19.45
C GLN A 142 -4.87 4.14 19.15
N GLU A 143 -5.37 4.51 17.98
CA GLU A 143 -6.75 4.19 17.59
C GLU A 143 -6.96 2.68 17.42
N ILE A 144 -6.00 1.95 16.83
CA ILE A 144 -6.08 0.49 16.77
C ILE A 144 -6.09 -0.10 18.19
N GLN A 145 -5.20 0.34 19.07
CA GLN A 145 -5.13 -0.13 20.45
C GLN A 145 -6.40 0.17 21.25
N ARG A 146 -7.06 1.29 20.94
CA ARG A 146 -8.30 1.71 21.60
C ARG A 146 -9.49 0.84 21.23
N PHE A 147 -9.60 0.43 19.96
CA PHE A 147 -10.81 -0.23 19.45
C PHE A 147 -10.63 -1.73 19.24
N ALA A 148 -9.42 -2.22 18.98
CA ALA A 148 -9.20 -3.65 18.86
C ALA A 148 -9.34 -4.32 20.24
N PRO A 149 -10.15 -5.38 20.35
CA PRO A 149 -10.35 -6.08 21.64
C PRO A 149 -9.03 -6.70 22.14
N PRO A 150 -8.89 -6.85 23.46
CA PRO A 150 -7.74 -7.53 24.04
C PRO A 150 -7.56 -8.94 23.43
N GLY A 151 -6.34 -9.28 23.05
CA GLY A 151 -6.04 -10.55 22.37
C GLY A 151 -6.21 -10.56 20.86
N ASN A 152 -6.65 -9.44 20.25
CA ASN A 152 -6.69 -9.36 18.79
C ASN A 152 -5.29 -9.53 18.19
N PRO A 153 -5.13 -10.42 17.17
CA PRO A 153 -3.83 -10.71 16.57
C PRO A 153 -3.09 -9.48 16.03
N ILE A 154 -3.79 -8.44 15.60
CA ILE A 154 -3.18 -7.22 15.06
C ILE A 154 -2.30 -6.51 16.11
N LEU A 155 -2.69 -6.57 17.39
CA LEU A 155 -1.99 -5.88 18.48
C LEU A 155 -0.56 -6.40 18.68
N ASN A 156 -0.31 -7.70 18.41
CA ASN A 156 1.00 -8.33 18.54
C ASN A 156 2.01 -7.87 17.46
N HIS A 157 1.53 -7.17 16.42
CA HIS A 157 2.33 -6.73 15.28
C HIS A 157 2.52 -5.21 15.21
N LEU A 158 1.89 -4.49 16.13
CA LEU A 158 2.14 -3.06 16.31
C LEU A 158 3.57 -2.84 16.84
N PRO A 159 4.23 -1.72 16.50
CA PRO A 159 5.56 -1.39 17.01
C PRO A 159 5.53 -0.95 18.46
#